data_a1a1b125f5bf4002e3145b835c5241d2
#
_entry.id   a1a1b125f5bf4002e3145b835c5241d2
#
_cell.length_a   1.000
_cell.length_b   1.000
_cell.length_c   1.000
_cell.angle_alpha   90.00
_cell.angle_beta   90.00
_cell.angle_gamma   90.00
#
_symmetry.space_group_name_H-M   'P 1'
#
loop_
_entity.id
_entity.type
_entity.pdbx_description
1 polymer ?
#
loop_
_entity_poly.entity_id
_entity_poly.type
_entity_poly.pdbx_seq_one_letter_code
_entity_poly.pdbx_strand_id
1 'polypeptide(L)'
;MERVTGAGSTFFLYRPIILTYPLLESCGTKSKYGMPAIKYTFSGHESFTCKTLWLKKGYDFILNGFDFNSPDAVIRLGVGKNMVSSIRFWMRAFGMTQNDKLQPISSYLLDTENGKDPFLEDLGTLWLLHFMLISCKEATLYNWLFTRLQRERKVFERQNFVSFVHRLLVEEEKQNLFNENTIKKDIGTLLQNYVMPQKAKTFDDYSALLLDLYLIRTEDGKTYTFNIEGKRQVPWQIFLYAVIKMKEKDNTVSYDILQEIGLIFCMNDIEVIEMCKVIESHHIKDLRYSDTAGIRQLQFINPLTCEETLDEYYG
;
A
#
# COMPACT_ATOMS: atom_id res chain seq x y z
N MET A 1 -3.47 -60.70 -27.12
CA MET A 1 -2.37 -60.86 -26.15
C MET A 1 -1.38 -59.74 -26.46
N GLU A 2 -1.13 -58.76 -25.67
CA GLU A 2 -1.14 -58.56 -24.22
C GLU A 2 -1.55 -57.14 -23.88
N ARG A 3 -2.24 -56.98 -22.77
CA ARG A 3 -2.53 -55.67 -22.14
C ARG A 3 -1.32 -55.25 -21.36
N VAL A 4 -0.93 -53.94 -21.48
CA VAL A 4 -0.19 -53.27 -20.43
C VAL A 4 -0.94 -52.01 -20.05
N THR A 5 -1.47 -52.01 -18.85
CA THR A 5 -2.04 -50.87 -18.14
C THR A 5 -0.93 -50.01 -17.58
N GLY A 6 -0.93 -48.70 -17.90
CA GLY A 6 -0.07 -47.69 -17.29
C GLY A 6 -0.91 -46.55 -16.78
N ALA A 7 -1.05 -46.46 -15.46
CA ALA A 7 -1.68 -45.35 -14.77
C ALA A 7 -0.89 -44.06 -14.97
N GLY A 8 -1.40 -43.12 -15.75
CA GLY A 8 -0.87 -41.80 -15.91
C GLY A 8 -1.51 -40.82 -14.92
N SER A 9 -0.80 -40.49 -13.86
CA SER A 9 -1.19 -39.40 -12.95
C SER A 9 -1.08 -38.08 -13.70
N THR A 10 -2.20 -37.47 -13.96
CA THR A 10 -2.30 -36.14 -14.54
C THR A 10 -1.99 -35.13 -13.42
N PHE A 11 -0.73 -34.70 -13.35
CA PHE A 11 -0.37 -33.53 -12.54
C PHE A 11 -0.98 -32.30 -13.22
N PHE A 12 -2.02 -31.72 -12.62
CA PHE A 12 -2.45 -30.37 -12.92
C PHE A 12 -1.38 -29.41 -12.40
N LEU A 13 -0.52 -28.94 -13.31
CA LEU A 13 0.34 -27.79 -13.05
C LEU A 13 -0.57 -26.57 -12.87
N TYR A 14 -0.75 -26.17 -11.63
CA TYR A 14 -1.33 -24.88 -11.27
C TYR A 14 -0.39 -23.79 -11.83
N ARG A 15 -0.71 -23.29 -13.02
CA ARG A 15 -0.13 -22.01 -13.48
C ARG A 15 -0.74 -20.91 -12.61
N PRO A 16 0.03 -20.13 -11.84
CA PRO A 16 -0.51 -18.94 -11.22
C PRO A 16 -0.98 -18.02 -12.34
N ILE A 17 -2.27 -17.73 -12.35
CA ILE A 17 -2.84 -16.69 -13.19
C ILE A 17 -2.19 -15.39 -12.70
N ILE A 18 -1.24 -14.87 -13.46
CA ILE A 18 -0.73 -13.52 -13.27
C ILE A 18 -1.88 -12.61 -13.71
N LEU A 19 -2.73 -12.23 -12.76
CA LEU A 19 -3.72 -11.19 -12.96
C LEU A 19 -2.98 -9.88 -13.16
N THR A 20 -2.78 -9.51 -14.43
CA THR A 20 -2.34 -8.17 -14.81
C THR A 20 -3.54 -7.24 -14.65
N TYR A 21 -3.67 -6.61 -13.49
CA TYR A 21 -4.66 -5.58 -13.25
C TYR A 21 -4.39 -4.35 -14.13
N PRO A 22 -5.42 -3.77 -14.78
CA PRO A 22 -5.26 -2.48 -15.44
C PRO A 22 -4.99 -1.42 -14.39
N LEU A 23 -3.89 -0.79 -14.55
CA LEU A 23 -3.32 0.24 -13.71
C LEU A 23 -4.21 1.49 -13.70
N LEU A 24 -4.38 2.07 -12.52
CA LEU A 24 -4.46 3.53 -12.39
C LEU A 24 -3.48 4.14 -13.40
N GLU A 25 -3.89 5.12 -14.17
CA GLU A 25 -3.01 5.82 -15.11
C GLU A 25 -1.82 6.39 -14.34
N SER A 26 -0.83 5.55 -14.15
CA SER A 26 0.44 5.93 -13.55
C SER A 26 1.33 6.49 -14.65
N CYS A 27 1.82 7.66 -14.43
CA CYS A 27 2.88 8.29 -15.21
C CYS A 27 4.07 7.33 -15.41
N GLY A 28 4.10 6.60 -16.52
CA GLY A 28 5.18 5.69 -16.88
C GLY A 28 5.37 5.67 -18.39
N THR A 29 6.61 5.74 -18.83
CA THR A 29 7.03 5.59 -20.22
C THR A 29 6.44 4.32 -20.84
N LYS A 30 5.76 4.45 -21.98
CA LYS A 30 5.14 3.34 -22.71
C LYS A 30 6.19 2.31 -23.15
N SER A 31 5.98 1.05 -22.82
CA SER A 31 6.71 -0.08 -23.38
C SER A 31 6.39 -0.24 -24.88
N LYS A 32 7.25 -0.93 -25.62
CA LYS A 32 7.09 -1.22 -27.07
C LYS A 32 5.77 -1.94 -27.45
N TYR A 33 5.02 -2.45 -26.45
CA TYR A 33 3.75 -3.16 -26.62
C TYR A 33 2.55 -2.45 -25.94
N GLY A 34 2.68 -1.16 -25.61
CA GLY A 34 1.54 -0.35 -25.14
C GLY A 34 1.15 -0.53 -23.67
N MET A 35 1.74 -1.46 -22.91
CA MET A 35 1.56 -1.55 -21.47
C MET A 35 2.54 -0.64 -20.74
N PRO A 36 2.12 0.07 -19.68
CA PRO A 36 3.06 0.86 -18.88
C PRO A 36 4.12 -0.06 -18.28
N ALA A 37 5.39 0.29 -18.44
CA ALA A 37 6.49 -0.46 -17.85
C ALA A 37 6.39 -0.38 -16.33
N ILE A 38 6.35 -1.52 -15.64
CA ILE A 38 6.40 -1.58 -14.18
C ILE A 38 7.76 -1.03 -13.74
N LYS A 39 7.72 0.10 -13.04
CA LYS A 39 8.91 0.72 -12.47
C LYS A 39 9.09 0.23 -11.04
N TYR A 40 10.21 -0.42 -10.76
CA TYR A 40 10.61 -0.78 -9.40
C TYR A 40 11.50 0.30 -8.80
N THR A 41 11.20 0.70 -7.57
CA THR A 41 11.97 1.73 -6.86
C THR A 41 12.51 1.14 -5.56
N PHE A 42 13.84 1.17 -5.43
CA PHE A 42 14.58 0.83 -4.22
C PHE A 42 15.42 2.04 -3.79
N SER A 43 15.69 2.17 -2.50
CA SER A 43 16.51 3.25 -1.88
C SER A 43 15.97 4.67 -2.00
N GLY A 44 14.77 4.90 -2.53
CA GLY A 44 14.24 6.24 -2.76
C GLY A 44 14.06 7.08 -1.48
N HIS A 45 13.91 6.44 -0.33
CA HIS A 45 13.71 7.07 0.98
C HIS A 45 15.01 7.41 1.73
N GLU A 46 16.18 7.27 1.10
CA GLU A 46 17.50 7.62 1.69
C GLU A 46 17.70 7.01 3.10
N SER A 47 17.13 5.83 3.37
CA SER A 47 17.12 5.13 4.66
C SER A 47 16.39 5.88 5.81
N PHE A 48 15.51 6.82 5.50
CA PHE A 48 14.66 7.50 6.48
C PHE A 48 13.21 6.99 6.39
N THR A 49 12.60 6.73 7.54
CA THR A 49 11.15 6.51 7.65
C THR A 49 10.39 7.79 7.31
N CYS A 50 9.13 7.66 6.87
CA CYS A 50 8.25 8.81 6.78
C CYS A 50 7.89 9.28 8.19
N LYS A 51 8.32 10.46 8.58
CA LYS A 51 7.99 11.02 9.89
C LYS A 51 6.64 11.72 9.86
N THR A 52 5.96 11.78 11.00
CA THR A 52 4.59 12.28 11.16
C THR A 52 4.33 13.61 10.41
N LEU A 53 5.23 14.57 10.51
CA LEU A 53 5.03 15.88 9.88
C LEU A 53 5.62 16.02 8.47
N TRP A 54 6.20 14.97 7.90
CA TRP A 54 6.93 15.13 6.64
C TRP A 54 6.01 15.36 5.44
N LEU A 55 4.84 14.74 5.42
CA LEU A 55 3.87 14.98 4.35
C LEU A 55 3.32 16.41 4.42
N LYS A 56 3.00 16.91 5.62
CA LYS A 56 2.58 18.31 5.83
C LYS A 56 3.67 19.30 5.41
N LYS A 57 4.91 19.08 5.85
CA LYS A 57 6.05 19.91 5.44
C LYS A 57 6.26 19.93 3.93
N GLY A 58 6.16 18.76 3.29
CA GLY A 58 6.27 18.65 1.84
C GLY A 58 5.13 19.37 1.10
N TYR A 59 3.91 19.26 1.61
CA TYR A 59 2.73 19.95 1.09
C TYR A 59 2.92 21.46 1.16
N ASP A 60 3.20 22.01 2.36
CA ASP A 60 3.40 23.45 2.57
C ASP A 60 4.56 24.00 1.72
N PHE A 61 5.64 23.22 1.59
CA PHE A 61 6.79 23.59 0.77
C PHE A 61 6.40 23.81 -0.69
N ILE A 62 5.66 22.87 -1.28
CA ILE A 62 5.22 22.97 -2.68
C ILE A 62 4.14 24.04 -2.83
N LEU A 63 3.18 24.13 -1.91
CA LEU A 63 2.10 25.12 -1.93
C LEU A 63 2.66 26.55 -1.96
N ASN A 64 3.77 26.79 -1.24
CA ASN A 64 4.48 28.09 -1.24
C ASN A 64 5.37 28.31 -2.48
N GLY A 65 5.29 27.44 -3.50
CA GLY A 65 6.00 27.60 -4.76
C GLY A 65 7.47 27.21 -4.73
N PHE A 66 7.93 26.46 -3.72
CA PHE A 66 9.32 26.03 -3.59
C PHE A 66 9.58 24.72 -4.36
N ASP A 67 10.83 24.55 -4.81
CA ASP A 67 11.29 23.38 -5.57
C ASP A 67 12.30 22.58 -4.74
N PHE A 68 12.11 21.26 -4.66
CA PHE A 68 13.01 20.32 -3.99
C PHE A 68 14.45 20.30 -4.59
N ASN A 69 14.61 20.73 -5.84
CA ASN A 69 15.94 20.85 -6.47
C ASN A 69 16.65 22.15 -6.14
N SER A 70 15.95 23.10 -5.48
CA SER A 70 16.54 24.38 -5.12
C SER A 70 17.63 24.22 -4.04
N PRO A 71 18.76 24.96 -4.12
CA PRO A 71 19.81 24.92 -3.10
C PRO A 71 19.34 25.32 -1.69
N ASP A 72 18.29 26.12 -1.59
CA ASP A 72 17.72 26.60 -0.34
C ASP A 72 16.63 25.67 0.25
N ALA A 73 16.29 24.58 -0.42
CA ALA A 73 15.31 23.59 0.06
C ALA A 73 15.66 23.07 1.47
N VAL A 74 16.95 22.86 1.75
CA VAL A 74 17.44 22.43 3.06
C VAL A 74 17.09 23.44 4.16
N ILE A 75 17.26 24.73 3.88
CA ILE A 75 16.98 25.82 4.85
C ILE A 75 15.47 25.95 5.06
N ARG A 76 14.69 25.94 3.97
CA ARG A 76 13.24 26.14 4.02
C ARG A 76 12.51 24.97 4.69
N LEU A 77 12.92 23.73 4.42
CA LEU A 77 12.36 22.55 5.08
C LEU A 77 12.94 22.34 6.50
N GLY A 78 14.08 22.98 6.83
CA GLY A 78 14.74 22.82 8.12
C GLY A 78 15.27 21.42 8.37
N VAL A 79 15.75 20.73 7.31
CA VAL A 79 16.25 19.35 7.36
C VAL A 79 17.48 19.16 6.49
N GLY A 80 18.26 18.09 6.71
CA GLY A 80 19.44 17.78 5.91
C GLY A 80 19.11 17.41 4.45
N LYS A 81 20.10 17.50 3.54
CA LYS A 81 19.94 17.25 2.10
C LYS A 81 19.28 15.90 1.78
N ASN A 82 19.72 14.82 2.43
CA ASN A 82 19.13 13.49 2.20
C ASN A 82 17.69 13.41 2.71
N MET A 83 17.36 14.16 3.77
CA MET A 83 15.99 14.25 4.26
C MET A 83 15.08 15.03 3.30
N VAL A 84 15.59 16.06 2.59
CA VAL A 84 14.86 16.73 1.49
C VAL A 84 14.47 15.71 0.41
N SER A 85 15.44 14.90 -0.03
CA SER A 85 15.19 13.82 -1.02
C SER A 85 14.19 12.81 -0.50
N SER A 86 14.27 12.46 0.77
CA SER A 86 13.36 11.54 1.42
C SER A 86 11.92 12.07 1.52
N ILE A 87 11.74 13.33 1.92
CA ILE A 87 10.42 13.99 1.95
C ILE A 87 9.80 13.97 0.54
N ARG A 88 10.56 14.36 -0.48
CA ARG A 88 10.12 14.31 -1.88
C ARG A 88 9.69 12.89 -2.30
N PHE A 89 10.46 11.87 -1.90
CA PHE A 89 10.11 10.46 -2.15
C PHE A 89 8.80 10.09 -1.47
N TRP A 90 8.63 10.40 -0.18
CA TRP A 90 7.43 10.07 0.56
C TRP A 90 6.18 10.77 0.02
N MET A 91 6.30 12.04 -0.39
CA MET A 91 5.19 12.75 -1.07
C MET A 91 4.70 11.98 -2.30
N ARG A 92 5.61 11.41 -3.11
CA ARG A 92 5.23 10.57 -4.26
C ARG A 92 4.71 9.21 -3.83
N ALA A 93 5.38 8.55 -2.89
CA ALA A 93 5.03 7.21 -2.46
C ALA A 93 3.63 7.14 -1.83
N PHE A 94 3.22 8.17 -1.10
CA PHE A 94 1.86 8.32 -0.59
C PHE A 94 0.87 8.91 -1.59
N GLY A 95 1.26 9.14 -2.85
CA GLY A 95 0.38 9.71 -3.87
C GLY A 95 -0.02 11.17 -3.64
N MET A 96 0.71 11.89 -2.75
CA MET A 96 0.46 13.31 -2.49
C MET A 96 0.92 14.19 -3.65
N THR A 97 1.92 13.72 -4.41
CA THR A 97 2.44 14.44 -5.58
C THR A 97 2.59 13.51 -6.77
N GLN A 98 2.43 14.09 -7.97
CA GLN A 98 2.81 13.48 -9.24
C GLN A 98 3.67 14.49 -10.01
N ASN A 99 4.90 14.11 -10.40
CA ASN A 99 5.87 15.01 -11.03
C ASN A 99 6.09 16.31 -10.22
N ASP A 100 6.21 16.17 -8.90
CA ASP A 100 6.34 17.25 -7.91
C ASP A 100 5.18 18.27 -7.89
N LYS A 101 4.03 17.93 -8.48
CA LYS A 101 2.78 18.72 -8.39
C LYS A 101 1.84 18.06 -7.40
N LEU A 102 1.25 18.88 -6.54
CA LEU A 102 0.25 18.42 -5.57
C LEU A 102 -0.94 17.76 -6.28
N GLN A 103 -1.41 16.67 -5.71
CA GLN A 103 -2.63 15.99 -6.13
C GLN A 103 -3.83 16.51 -5.33
N PRO A 104 -5.07 16.42 -5.82
CA PRO A 104 -6.25 16.89 -5.10
C PRO A 104 -6.36 16.34 -3.68
N ILE A 105 -6.03 15.08 -3.46
CA ILE A 105 -6.03 14.44 -2.14
C ILE A 105 -5.08 15.11 -1.15
N SER A 106 -3.99 15.74 -1.63
CA SER A 106 -3.04 16.46 -0.75
C SER A 106 -3.69 17.67 -0.13
N SER A 107 -4.39 18.49 -0.92
CA SER A 107 -5.10 19.66 -0.41
C SER A 107 -6.32 19.23 0.41
N TYR A 108 -7.01 18.18 -0.01
CA TYR A 108 -8.16 17.64 0.73
C TYR A 108 -7.78 17.24 2.17
N LEU A 109 -6.59 16.65 2.37
CA LEU A 109 -6.12 16.24 3.70
C LEU A 109 -5.32 17.32 4.41
N LEU A 110 -4.34 17.93 3.72
CA LEU A 110 -3.22 18.65 4.37
C LEU A 110 -3.36 20.18 4.33
N ASP A 111 -4.40 20.74 3.67
CA ASP A 111 -4.59 22.18 3.70
C ASP A 111 -4.80 22.69 5.15
N THR A 112 -4.14 23.79 5.51
CA THR A 112 -4.14 24.26 6.90
C THR A 112 -5.49 24.78 7.37
N GLU A 113 -6.30 25.35 6.44
CA GLU A 113 -7.57 25.98 6.78
C GLU A 113 -8.76 25.06 6.49
N ASN A 114 -8.70 24.31 5.38
CA ASN A 114 -9.81 23.52 4.86
C ASN A 114 -9.53 22.01 4.78
N GLY A 115 -8.32 21.59 5.09
CA GLY A 115 -7.94 20.18 5.08
C GLY A 115 -8.63 19.38 6.18
N LYS A 116 -8.96 18.15 5.88
CA LYS A 116 -9.70 17.28 6.81
C LYS A 116 -8.83 16.79 7.99
N ASP A 117 -7.52 16.64 7.78
CA ASP A 117 -6.56 16.23 8.81
C ASP A 117 -5.15 16.77 8.49
N PRO A 118 -4.92 18.07 8.68
CA PRO A 118 -3.67 18.73 8.30
C PRO A 118 -2.42 18.16 8.97
N PHE A 119 -2.57 17.58 10.16
CA PHE A 119 -1.46 17.06 10.96
C PHE A 119 -1.39 15.55 11.02
N LEU A 120 -2.31 14.84 10.33
CA LEU A 120 -2.36 13.38 10.23
C LEU A 120 -2.49 12.68 11.59
N GLU A 121 -3.40 13.18 12.41
CA GLU A 121 -3.67 12.68 13.76
C GLU A 121 -4.83 11.69 13.80
N ASP A 122 -5.68 11.68 12.77
CA ASP A 122 -6.81 10.78 12.67
C ASP A 122 -6.39 9.38 12.21
N LEU A 123 -6.85 8.36 12.91
CA LEU A 123 -6.48 6.96 12.63
C LEU A 123 -6.99 6.49 11.26
N GLY A 124 -8.17 6.94 10.81
CA GLY A 124 -8.68 6.63 9.48
C GLY A 124 -7.85 7.25 8.38
N THR A 125 -7.32 8.47 8.60
CA THR A 125 -6.33 9.07 7.70
C THR A 125 -5.08 8.20 7.59
N LEU A 126 -4.58 7.66 8.69
CA LEU A 126 -3.42 6.74 8.66
C LEU A 126 -3.73 5.46 7.88
N TRP A 127 -4.94 4.89 8.01
CA TRP A 127 -5.39 3.76 7.20
C TRP A 127 -5.47 4.11 5.71
N LEU A 128 -6.02 5.28 5.37
CA LEU A 128 -6.06 5.79 4.00
C LEU A 128 -4.66 5.93 3.41
N LEU A 129 -3.74 6.56 4.16
CA LEU A 129 -2.36 6.74 3.75
C LEU A 129 -1.64 5.40 3.55
N HIS A 130 -1.85 4.45 4.46
CA HIS A 130 -1.32 3.10 4.28
C HIS A 130 -1.80 2.47 2.97
N PHE A 131 -3.11 2.49 2.70
CA PHE A 131 -3.64 1.99 1.44
C PHE A 131 -3.01 2.70 0.24
N MET A 132 -2.90 4.03 0.27
CA MET A 132 -2.31 4.82 -0.81
C MET A 132 -0.83 4.45 -1.04
N LEU A 133 -0.04 4.28 0.02
CA LEU A 133 1.35 3.84 -0.06
C LEU A 133 1.50 2.48 -0.77
N ILE A 134 0.65 1.53 -0.41
CA ILE A 134 0.71 0.18 -0.98
C ILE A 134 0.21 0.16 -2.43
N SER A 135 -0.89 0.86 -2.73
CA SER A 135 -1.51 0.86 -4.06
C SER A 135 -0.74 1.71 -5.08
N CYS A 136 -0.05 2.77 -4.67
CA CYS A 136 0.74 3.65 -5.54
C CYS A 136 1.94 2.95 -6.21
N LYS A 137 2.46 1.87 -5.62
CA LYS A 137 3.59 1.06 -6.11
C LYS A 137 4.94 1.78 -6.28
N GLU A 138 5.03 3.06 -5.91
CA GLU A 138 6.30 3.81 -5.90
C GLU A 138 7.28 3.26 -4.85
N ALA A 139 6.77 2.72 -3.74
CA ALA A 139 7.53 2.03 -2.72
C ALA A 139 7.42 0.51 -2.91
N THR A 140 8.19 -0.06 -3.83
CA THR A 140 8.08 -1.45 -4.32
C THR A 140 8.04 -2.48 -3.19
N LEU A 141 8.95 -2.40 -2.22
CA LEU A 141 9.02 -3.38 -1.13
C LEU A 141 7.78 -3.33 -0.22
N TYR A 142 7.18 -2.15 -0.03
CA TYR A 142 5.95 -1.99 0.75
C TYR A 142 4.79 -2.71 0.07
N ASN A 143 4.59 -2.49 -1.24
CA ASN A 143 3.60 -3.23 -2.01
C ASN A 143 3.84 -4.74 -1.93
N TRP A 144 5.06 -5.22 -2.20
CA TRP A 144 5.37 -6.65 -2.19
C TRP A 144 5.21 -7.30 -0.82
N LEU A 145 5.52 -6.58 0.26
CA LEU A 145 5.34 -7.08 1.62
C LEU A 145 3.86 -7.40 1.89
N PHE A 146 2.97 -6.42 1.67
CA PHE A 146 1.56 -6.55 2.04
C PHE A 146 0.72 -7.33 1.03
N THR A 147 1.06 -7.30 -0.27
CA THR A 147 0.24 -7.97 -1.30
C THR A 147 0.76 -9.35 -1.71
N ARG A 148 2.06 -9.61 -1.59
CA ARG A 148 2.68 -10.85 -2.07
C ARG A 148 3.27 -11.70 -0.95
N LEU A 149 4.22 -11.18 -0.15
CA LEU A 149 4.85 -11.96 0.92
C LEU A 149 3.83 -12.43 1.95
N GLN A 150 2.89 -11.57 2.35
CA GLN A 150 1.84 -11.90 3.32
C GLN A 150 0.93 -13.04 2.86
N ARG A 151 0.74 -13.25 1.56
CA ARG A 151 0.00 -14.41 1.02
C ARG A 151 0.74 -15.72 1.27
N GLU A 152 2.07 -15.70 1.11
CA GLU A 152 2.89 -16.91 1.25
C GLU A 152 3.13 -17.27 2.72
N ARG A 153 3.33 -16.26 3.57
CA ARG A 153 3.66 -16.49 4.98
C ARG A 153 3.20 -15.34 5.88
N LYS A 154 2.63 -15.71 7.01
CA LYS A 154 2.19 -14.75 8.04
C LYS A 154 3.31 -14.36 9.00
N VAL A 155 4.36 -15.15 9.06
CA VAL A 155 5.55 -14.97 9.90
C VAL A 155 6.78 -15.01 9.02
N PHE A 156 7.70 -14.06 9.20
CA PHE A 156 8.92 -13.96 8.39
C PHE A 156 10.09 -13.35 9.17
N GLU A 157 11.30 -13.63 8.72
CA GLU A 157 12.52 -12.95 9.12
C GLU A 157 13.00 -12.02 7.98
N ARG A 158 13.88 -11.07 8.28
CA ARG A 158 14.45 -10.16 7.26
C ARG A 158 15.07 -10.92 6.08
N GLN A 159 15.80 -12.02 6.36
CA GLN A 159 16.44 -12.82 5.32
C GLN A 159 15.41 -13.53 4.44
N ASN A 160 14.28 -13.97 4.99
CA ASN A 160 13.19 -14.53 4.18
C ASN A 160 12.67 -13.50 3.17
N PHE A 161 12.53 -12.24 3.60
CA PHE A 161 12.08 -11.18 2.69
C PHE A 161 13.14 -10.84 1.64
N VAL A 162 14.44 -10.79 1.98
CA VAL A 162 15.51 -10.61 0.99
C VAL A 162 15.47 -11.72 -0.07
N SER A 163 15.37 -12.98 0.34
CA SER A 163 15.29 -14.13 -0.57
C SER A 163 14.03 -14.09 -1.45
N PHE A 164 12.90 -13.65 -0.88
CA PHE A 164 11.65 -13.45 -1.60
C PHE A 164 11.78 -12.37 -2.70
N VAL A 165 12.37 -11.22 -2.38
CA VAL A 165 12.64 -10.14 -3.33
C VAL A 165 13.54 -10.61 -4.47
N HIS A 166 14.61 -11.34 -4.14
CA HIS A 166 15.50 -11.91 -5.16
C HIS A 166 14.75 -12.84 -6.11
N ARG A 167 13.96 -13.77 -5.56
CA ARG A 167 13.14 -14.69 -6.35
C ARG A 167 12.20 -13.95 -7.30
N LEU A 168 11.45 -12.96 -6.81
CA LEU A 168 10.52 -12.18 -7.64
C LEU A 168 11.24 -11.45 -8.78
N LEU A 169 12.41 -10.85 -8.50
CA LEU A 169 13.18 -10.16 -9.53
C LEU A 169 13.74 -11.13 -10.58
N VAL A 170 14.06 -12.38 -10.20
CA VAL A 170 14.44 -13.43 -11.16
C VAL A 170 13.25 -13.85 -12.01
N GLU A 171 12.09 -14.11 -11.41
CA GLU A 171 10.84 -14.49 -12.10
C GLU A 171 10.39 -13.43 -13.11
N GLU A 172 10.65 -12.15 -12.80
CA GLU A 172 10.28 -11.01 -13.66
C GLU A 172 11.41 -10.57 -14.61
N GLU A 173 12.50 -11.33 -14.70
CA GLU A 173 13.69 -11.03 -15.53
C GLU A 173 14.34 -9.67 -15.20
N LYS A 174 14.28 -9.26 -13.93
CA LYS A 174 14.78 -7.98 -13.40
C LYS A 174 15.92 -8.13 -12.38
N GLN A 175 16.63 -9.28 -12.40
CA GLN A 175 17.69 -9.57 -11.43
C GLN A 175 18.82 -8.53 -11.40
N ASN A 176 19.00 -7.75 -12.47
CA ASN A 176 19.95 -6.64 -12.52
C ASN A 176 19.62 -5.51 -11.53
N LEU A 177 18.37 -5.44 -11.02
CA LEU A 177 17.95 -4.49 -10.00
C LEU A 177 18.24 -4.97 -8.58
N PHE A 178 18.63 -6.25 -8.41
CA PHE A 178 18.90 -6.80 -7.09
C PHE A 178 20.28 -6.37 -6.59
N ASN A 179 20.29 -5.65 -5.49
CA ASN A 179 21.48 -5.41 -4.67
C ASN A 179 21.14 -5.75 -3.23
N GLU A 180 21.75 -6.82 -2.71
CA GLU A 180 21.41 -7.35 -1.38
C GLU A 180 21.58 -6.33 -0.26
N ASN A 181 22.64 -5.52 -0.29
CA ASN A 181 22.87 -4.50 0.74
C ASN A 181 21.81 -3.39 0.70
N THR A 182 21.42 -2.97 -0.49
CA THR A 182 20.35 -2.00 -0.70
C THR A 182 19.02 -2.56 -0.19
N ILE A 183 18.65 -3.76 -0.63
CA ILE A 183 17.39 -4.41 -0.21
C ILE A 183 17.35 -4.61 1.32
N LYS A 184 18.45 -5.04 1.95
CA LYS A 184 18.52 -5.17 3.42
C LYS A 184 18.30 -3.86 4.15
N LYS A 185 18.87 -2.76 3.64
CA LYS A 185 18.65 -1.41 4.21
C LYS A 185 17.20 -0.96 4.05
N ASP A 186 16.64 -1.14 2.87
CA ASP A 186 15.26 -0.76 2.57
C ASP A 186 14.25 -1.57 3.41
N ILE A 187 14.47 -2.89 3.58
CA ILE A 187 13.67 -3.72 4.49
C ILE A 187 13.80 -3.19 5.93
N GLY A 188 15.00 -2.76 6.35
CA GLY A 188 15.21 -2.16 7.66
C GLY A 188 14.35 -0.92 7.86
N THR A 189 14.37 0.01 6.90
CA THR A 189 13.55 1.23 6.93
C THR A 189 12.05 0.94 6.86
N LEU A 190 11.64 -0.02 6.02
CA LEU A 190 10.26 -0.47 5.92
C LEU A 190 9.74 -0.98 7.27
N LEU A 191 10.50 -1.85 7.93
CA LEU A 191 10.11 -2.37 9.24
C LEU A 191 10.03 -1.27 10.30
N GLN A 192 10.92 -0.28 10.26
CA GLN A 192 10.85 0.88 11.16
C GLN A 192 9.60 1.76 10.95
N ASN A 193 8.95 1.72 9.78
CA ASN A 193 7.67 2.41 9.57
C ASN A 193 6.47 1.70 10.23
N TYR A 194 6.58 0.40 10.54
CA TYR A 194 5.43 -0.39 11.03
C TYR A 194 5.65 -1.08 12.37
N VAL A 195 6.89 -1.19 12.82
CA VAL A 195 7.23 -1.96 14.02
C VAL A 195 7.64 -1.01 15.13
N MET A 196 6.92 -1.07 16.25
CA MET A 196 7.28 -0.30 17.44
C MET A 196 8.70 -0.62 17.89
N PRO A 197 9.55 0.39 18.12
CA PRO A 197 10.91 0.17 18.58
C PRO A 197 10.92 -0.44 19.98
N GLN A 198 11.60 -1.57 20.17
CA GLN A 198 11.72 -2.23 21.48
C GLN A 198 12.60 -1.46 22.47
N LYS A 199 13.56 -0.69 21.96
CA LYS A 199 14.48 0.15 22.72
C LYS A 199 14.65 1.47 21.98
N ALA A 200 13.76 2.39 22.23
CA ALA A 200 13.91 3.75 21.73
C ALA A 200 15.00 4.49 22.52
N LYS A 201 15.86 5.18 21.80
CA LYS A 201 16.90 6.06 22.39
C LYS A 201 16.48 7.51 22.39
N THR A 202 15.62 7.87 21.45
CA THR A 202 15.16 9.25 21.24
C THR A 202 13.66 9.24 20.92
N PHE A 203 13.03 10.39 21.08
CA PHE A 203 11.64 10.61 20.65
C PHE A 203 11.47 10.38 19.15
N ASP A 204 12.54 10.62 18.38
CA ASP A 204 12.56 10.46 16.94
C ASP A 204 12.36 9.00 16.47
N ASP A 205 12.67 8.03 17.32
CA ASP A 205 12.46 6.61 17.04
C ASP A 205 10.97 6.24 16.98
N TYR A 206 10.09 7.04 17.59
CA TYR A 206 8.62 6.88 17.55
C TYR A 206 7.93 7.76 16.50
N SER A 207 8.67 8.49 15.70
CA SER A 207 8.10 9.50 14.79
C SER A 207 7.68 8.96 13.43
N ALA A 208 7.76 7.65 13.18
CA ALA A 208 7.33 7.07 11.91
C ALA A 208 5.79 7.05 11.83
N LEU A 209 5.27 7.59 10.73
CA LEU A 209 3.86 7.94 10.52
C LEU A 209 2.88 6.76 10.71
N LEU A 210 3.27 5.53 10.35
CA LEU A 210 2.35 4.39 10.30
C LEU A 210 2.50 3.42 11.50
N LEU A 211 3.25 3.81 12.54
CA LEU A 211 3.47 2.96 13.73
C LEU A 211 2.17 2.61 14.45
N ASP A 212 1.24 3.57 14.56
CA ASP A 212 -0.02 3.41 15.30
C ASP A 212 -1.00 2.44 14.65
N LEU A 213 -0.74 2.03 13.40
CA LEU A 213 -1.54 0.99 12.75
C LEU A 213 -1.24 -0.43 13.27
N TYR A 214 -0.11 -0.63 13.95
CA TYR A 214 0.31 -1.92 14.53
C TYR A 214 0.19 -3.10 13.55
N LEU A 215 0.56 -2.90 12.28
CA LEU A 215 0.38 -3.91 11.23
C LEU A 215 1.39 -5.04 11.29
N ILE A 216 2.57 -4.79 11.85
CA ILE A 216 3.63 -5.77 12.01
C ILE A 216 4.11 -5.77 13.46
N ARG A 217 4.23 -6.97 14.04
CA ARG A 217 4.70 -7.19 15.42
C ARG A 217 6.00 -7.97 15.44
N THR A 218 6.78 -7.78 16.48
CA THR A 218 7.95 -8.60 16.81
C THR A 218 8.15 -8.62 18.32
N GLU A 219 8.55 -9.77 18.85
CA GLU A 219 8.89 -9.92 20.26
C GLU A 219 10.42 -9.96 20.47
N ASP A 220 11.15 -10.49 19.48
CA ASP A 220 12.59 -10.75 19.55
C ASP A 220 13.43 -9.81 18.65
N GLY A 221 12.79 -8.93 17.87
CA GLY A 221 13.44 -8.06 16.88
C GLY A 221 14.01 -8.79 15.67
N LYS A 222 13.76 -10.09 15.53
CA LYS A 222 14.24 -10.94 14.42
C LYS A 222 13.11 -11.53 13.63
N THR A 223 12.11 -12.06 14.32
CA THR A 223 10.90 -12.67 13.75
C THR A 223 9.77 -11.66 13.74
N TYR A 224 9.16 -11.45 12.59
CA TYR A 224 8.09 -10.48 12.35
C TYR A 224 6.81 -11.22 11.98
N THR A 225 5.69 -10.76 12.52
CA THR A 225 4.37 -11.34 12.29
C THR A 225 3.40 -10.27 11.83
N PHE A 226 2.65 -10.53 10.75
CA PHE A 226 1.55 -9.66 10.36
C PHE A 226 0.44 -9.75 11.42
N ASN A 227 0.00 -8.60 11.89
CA ASN A 227 -1.10 -8.51 12.83
C ASN A 227 -2.43 -8.58 12.07
N ILE A 228 -2.92 -9.79 11.84
CA ILE A 228 -4.14 -10.08 11.08
C ILE A 228 -5.38 -10.22 11.96
N GLU A 229 -5.28 -9.98 13.24
CA GLU A 229 -6.37 -10.18 14.20
C GLU A 229 -7.01 -8.84 14.62
N GLY A 230 -8.34 -8.81 14.67
CA GLY A 230 -9.10 -7.73 15.30
C GLY A 230 -9.02 -6.38 14.58
N LYS A 231 -8.97 -6.32 13.26
CA LYS A 231 -8.89 -5.08 12.48
C LYS A 231 -10.23 -4.33 12.37
N ARG A 232 -11.03 -4.34 13.42
CA ARG A 232 -12.30 -3.58 13.51
C ARG A 232 -12.10 -2.06 13.49
N GLN A 233 -10.86 -1.61 13.58
CA GLN A 233 -10.49 -0.19 13.56
C GLN A 233 -10.39 0.40 12.15
N VAL A 234 -10.39 -0.41 11.10
CA VAL A 234 -10.43 0.10 9.72
C VAL A 234 -11.84 0.66 9.47
N PRO A 235 -11.97 1.97 9.23
CA PRO A 235 -13.28 2.54 8.89
C PRO A 235 -13.81 1.93 7.60
N TRP A 236 -15.10 1.61 7.56
CA TRP A 236 -15.70 1.00 6.37
C TRP A 236 -15.64 1.93 5.14
N GLN A 237 -15.67 3.25 5.38
CA GLN A 237 -15.52 4.25 4.32
C GLN A 237 -14.14 4.17 3.68
N ILE A 238 -13.08 3.99 4.47
CA ILE A 238 -11.71 3.84 3.97
C ILE A 238 -11.56 2.51 3.20
N PHE A 239 -12.21 1.44 3.65
CA PHE A 239 -12.24 0.19 2.91
C PHE A 239 -13.03 0.36 1.59
N LEU A 240 -14.18 1.04 1.60
CA LEU A 240 -14.96 1.34 0.39
C LEU A 240 -14.17 2.22 -0.59
N TYR A 241 -13.45 3.23 -0.09
CA TYR A 241 -12.52 4.02 -0.90
C TYR A 241 -11.52 3.12 -1.63
N ALA A 242 -10.92 2.14 -0.91
CA ALA A 242 -9.98 1.20 -1.51
C ALA A 242 -10.66 0.33 -2.58
N VAL A 243 -11.89 -0.14 -2.33
CA VAL A 243 -12.69 -0.89 -3.29
C VAL A 243 -12.94 -0.08 -4.57
N ILE A 244 -13.36 1.18 -4.44
CA ILE A 244 -13.61 2.07 -5.59
C ILE A 244 -12.32 2.32 -6.37
N LYS A 245 -11.19 2.51 -5.69
CA LYS A 245 -9.87 2.71 -6.32
C LYS A 245 -9.34 1.48 -7.05
N MET A 246 -9.60 0.29 -6.54
CA MET A 246 -9.13 -0.96 -7.13
C MET A 246 -10.16 -1.60 -8.07
N LYS A 247 -11.39 -1.10 -8.07
CA LYS A 247 -12.44 -1.53 -8.99
C LYS A 247 -12.02 -1.25 -10.44
N GLU A 248 -12.16 -2.27 -11.29
CA GLU A 248 -12.03 -2.13 -12.74
C GLU A 248 -13.25 -1.38 -13.33
N LYS A 249 -13.36 -1.37 -14.65
CA LYS A 249 -14.48 -0.70 -15.35
C LYS A 249 -15.83 -1.37 -15.07
N ASP A 250 -15.81 -2.62 -14.63
CA ASP A 250 -17.02 -3.37 -14.35
C ASP A 250 -17.71 -2.88 -13.06
N ASN A 251 -19.03 -3.02 -13.04
CA ASN A 251 -19.82 -2.71 -11.85
C ASN A 251 -19.74 -3.79 -10.76
N THR A 252 -18.97 -4.84 -10.98
CA THR A 252 -18.80 -5.95 -10.04
C THR A 252 -17.33 -6.08 -9.65
N VAL A 253 -17.08 -6.14 -8.35
CA VAL A 253 -15.76 -6.38 -7.77
C VAL A 253 -15.70 -7.83 -7.32
N SER A 254 -14.76 -8.59 -7.90
CA SER A 254 -14.56 -9.99 -7.55
C SER A 254 -14.00 -10.15 -6.13
N TYR A 255 -14.19 -11.34 -5.55
CA TYR A 255 -13.66 -11.64 -4.23
C TYR A 255 -12.13 -11.57 -4.17
N ASP A 256 -11.45 -11.90 -5.27
CA ASP A 256 -9.98 -11.82 -5.35
C ASP A 256 -9.47 -10.37 -5.12
N ILE A 257 -10.16 -9.38 -5.69
CA ILE A 257 -9.86 -7.96 -5.45
C ILE A 257 -10.15 -7.59 -3.99
N LEU A 258 -11.28 -8.05 -3.44
CA LEU A 258 -11.63 -7.79 -2.04
C LEU A 258 -10.61 -8.42 -1.08
N GLN A 259 -10.13 -9.64 -1.38
CA GLN A 259 -9.05 -10.28 -0.62
C GLN A 259 -7.72 -9.52 -0.72
N GLU A 260 -7.39 -8.97 -1.89
CA GLU A 260 -6.18 -8.14 -2.04
C GLU A 260 -6.25 -6.88 -1.19
N ILE A 261 -7.42 -6.22 -1.17
CA ILE A 261 -7.67 -5.09 -0.26
C ILE A 261 -7.56 -5.55 1.20
N GLY A 262 -8.14 -6.70 1.53
CA GLY A 262 -8.02 -7.30 2.86
C GLY A 262 -6.56 -7.53 3.28
N LEU A 263 -5.71 -8.03 2.37
CA LEU A 263 -4.28 -8.19 2.63
C LEU A 263 -3.60 -6.85 2.93
N ILE A 264 -3.92 -5.79 2.17
CA ILE A 264 -3.38 -4.46 2.42
C ILE A 264 -3.70 -4.03 3.85
N PHE A 265 -4.92 -4.19 4.30
CA PHE A 265 -5.36 -3.83 5.65
C PHE A 265 -5.06 -4.89 6.73
N CYS A 266 -4.31 -5.96 6.40
CA CYS A 266 -4.07 -7.11 7.29
C CYS A 266 -5.35 -7.73 7.87
N MET A 267 -6.42 -7.81 7.07
CA MET A 267 -7.68 -8.44 7.42
C MET A 267 -7.69 -9.91 7.00
N ASN A 268 -8.36 -10.74 7.76
CA ASN A 268 -8.66 -12.11 7.35
C ASN A 268 -9.95 -12.17 6.49
N ASP A 269 -10.23 -13.31 5.88
CA ASP A 269 -11.39 -13.49 4.99
C ASP A 269 -12.74 -13.19 5.66
N ILE A 270 -12.88 -13.53 6.95
CA ILE A 270 -14.12 -13.28 7.71
C ILE A 270 -14.32 -11.78 7.89
N GLU A 271 -13.26 -11.06 8.26
CA GLU A 271 -13.29 -9.61 8.42
C GLU A 271 -13.61 -8.89 7.10
N VAL A 272 -13.07 -9.36 5.97
CA VAL A 272 -13.39 -8.81 4.63
C VAL A 272 -14.87 -9.01 4.30
N ILE A 273 -15.42 -10.20 4.56
CA ILE A 273 -16.85 -10.49 4.33
C ILE A 273 -17.74 -9.63 5.24
N GLU A 274 -17.40 -9.52 6.52
CA GLU A 274 -18.12 -8.67 7.47
C GLU A 274 -18.08 -7.20 7.02
N MET A 275 -16.91 -6.73 6.56
CA MET A 275 -16.75 -5.37 6.04
C MET A 275 -17.64 -5.12 4.81
N CYS A 276 -17.71 -6.06 3.86
CA CYS A 276 -18.60 -5.95 2.70
C CYS A 276 -20.08 -5.86 3.11
N LYS A 277 -20.50 -6.61 4.12
CA LYS A 277 -21.86 -6.54 4.66
C LYS A 277 -22.14 -5.22 5.37
N VAL A 278 -21.16 -4.68 6.10
CA VAL A 278 -21.27 -3.36 6.73
C VAL A 278 -21.45 -2.28 5.66
N ILE A 279 -20.62 -2.29 4.62
CA ILE A 279 -20.72 -1.36 3.49
C ILE A 279 -22.09 -1.47 2.81
N GLU A 280 -22.56 -2.69 2.51
CA GLU A 280 -23.90 -2.88 1.94
C GLU A 280 -24.98 -2.31 2.84
N SER A 281 -24.88 -2.46 4.16
CA SER A 281 -25.89 -1.95 5.09
C SER A 281 -26.00 -0.41 5.10
N HIS A 282 -24.89 0.29 4.89
CA HIS A 282 -24.86 1.76 4.77
C HIS A 282 -25.30 2.23 3.38
N HIS A 283 -25.00 1.45 2.33
CA HIS A 283 -25.28 1.79 0.94
C HIS A 283 -26.23 0.79 0.27
N ILE A 284 -27.34 0.43 0.95
CA ILE A 284 -28.28 -0.62 0.52
C ILE A 284 -28.92 -0.36 -0.87
N LYS A 285 -28.97 0.90 -1.30
CA LYS A 285 -29.48 1.29 -2.62
C LYS A 285 -28.41 1.25 -3.71
N ASP A 286 -27.14 1.33 -3.30
CA ASP A 286 -26.02 1.57 -4.19
C ASP A 286 -25.12 0.34 -4.34
N LEU A 287 -25.09 -0.52 -3.33
CA LEU A 287 -24.22 -1.70 -3.28
C LEU A 287 -24.99 -2.96 -2.89
N ARG A 288 -24.56 -4.10 -3.46
CA ARG A 288 -25.05 -5.45 -3.10
C ARG A 288 -23.88 -6.40 -2.94
N TYR A 289 -23.73 -6.97 -1.75
CA TYR A 289 -22.84 -8.10 -1.53
C TYR A 289 -23.56 -9.41 -1.82
N SER A 290 -22.94 -10.31 -2.57
CA SER A 290 -23.45 -11.65 -2.87
C SER A 290 -22.44 -12.71 -2.43
N ASP A 291 -22.95 -13.73 -1.74
CA ASP A 291 -22.23 -14.98 -1.41
C ASP A 291 -23.16 -16.15 -1.77
N THR A 292 -23.38 -16.34 -3.07
CA THR A 292 -24.33 -17.33 -3.58
C THR A 292 -23.61 -18.32 -4.47
N ALA A 293 -23.86 -19.62 -4.25
CA ALA A 293 -23.27 -20.72 -5.04
C ALA A 293 -21.74 -20.70 -5.11
N GLY A 294 -21.07 -20.21 -4.06
CA GLY A 294 -19.61 -20.12 -3.99
C GLY A 294 -19.02 -18.90 -4.73
N ILE A 295 -19.85 -18.07 -5.33
CA ILE A 295 -19.41 -16.81 -5.97
C ILE A 295 -19.60 -15.68 -4.98
N ARG A 296 -18.48 -15.08 -4.55
CA ARG A 296 -18.46 -13.91 -3.70
C ARG A 296 -18.11 -12.69 -4.51
N GLN A 297 -18.88 -11.63 -4.38
CA GLN A 297 -18.66 -10.39 -5.11
C GLN A 297 -19.39 -9.21 -4.48
N LEU A 298 -18.90 -8.00 -4.73
CA LEU A 298 -19.58 -6.74 -4.40
C LEU A 298 -20.01 -6.07 -5.71
N GLN A 299 -21.30 -5.83 -5.87
CA GLN A 299 -21.88 -5.21 -7.06
C GLN A 299 -22.27 -3.76 -6.76
N PHE A 300 -21.87 -2.84 -7.63
CA PHE A 300 -22.31 -1.45 -7.66
C PHE A 300 -23.58 -1.34 -8.49
N ILE A 301 -24.68 -1.00 -7.85
CA ILE A 301 -25.98 -0.70 -8.49
C ILE A 301 -25.97 0.74 -9.01
N ASN A 302 -25.51 1.66 -8.16
CA ASN A 302 -25.28 3.05 -8.51
C ASN A 302 -23.78 3.39 -8.37
N PRO A 303 -23.26 4.33 -9.16
CA PRO A 303 -21.88 4.76 -9.03
C PRO A 303 -21.66 5.51 -7.70
N LEU A 304 -20.56 5.20 -7.04
CA LEU A 304 -20.04 5.92 -5.88
C LEU A 304 -18.64 6.43 -6.21
N THR A 305 -18.32 7.61 -5.71
CA THR A 305 -17.00 8.22 -5.90
C THR A 305 -16.14 8.11 -4.65
N CYS A 306 -14.83 8.20 -4.85
CA CYS A 306 -13.87 8.25 -3.74
C CYS A 306 -14.07 9.49 -2.87
N GLU A 307 -14.45 10.61 -3.46
CA GLU A 307 -14.66 11.89 -2.76
C GLU A 307 -15.88 11.80 -1.84
N GLU A 308 -17.02 11.34 -2.35
CA GLU A 308 -18.24 11.12 -1.55
C GLU A 308 -17.96 10.20 -0.35
N THR A 309 -17.20 9.12 -0.57
CA THR A 309 -16.86 8.16 0.49
C THR A 309 -15.97 8.80 1.57
N LEU A 310 -15.02 9.65 1.19
CA LEU A 310 -14.18 10.36 2.14
C LEU A 310 -14.95 11.45 2.86
N ASP A 311 -15.83 12.19 2.17
CA ASP A 311 -16.70 13.20 2.81
C ASP A 311 -17.65 12.56 3.84
N GLU A 312 -18.12 11.32 3.58
CA GLU A 312 -18.91 10.57 4.57
C GLU A 312 -18.08 10.14 5.80
N TYR A 313 -16.77 9.97 5.64
CA TYR A 313 -15.88 9.66 6.76
C TYR A 313 -15.57 10.89 7.62
N TYR A 314 -15.21 12.00 6.98
CA TYR A 314 -14.75 13.20 7.69
C TYR A 314 -15.91 14.13 8.12
N GLY A 315 -17.13 13.91 7.65
CA GLY A 315 -18.33 14.65 8.02
C GLY A 315 -18.50 15.94 7.24
#